data_f11dcb7486928b6e19e218f8635c8dbf
#
_entry.id   f11dcb7486928b6e19e218f8635c8dbf
#
_cell.length_a   1.000
_cell.length_b   1.000
_cell.length_c   1.000
_cell.angle_alpha   90.00
_cell.angle_beta   90.00
_cell.angle_gamma   90.00
#
_symmetry.space_group_name_H-M   'P 1'
#
loop_
_entity.id
_entity.type
_entity.pdbx_description
1 polymer ?
#
loop_
_entity_poly.entity_id
_entity_poly.type
_entity_poly.pdbx_seq_one_letter_code
_entity_poly.pdbx_strand_id
1 'polypeptide(L)'
;MEIRIRPVRCSDKYALELDEFWPRGGYVKFLKNFCHHIGAGFLDWQQRLGYGIGHINFESQELIVSWSDFPDTFSFDCNSQIQAERLRHLVDDYLAGHAFH
;
A
#
# COMPACT_ATOMS: atom_id res chain seq x y z
N MET A 1 6.48 -4.96 -12.20
CA MET A 1 6.25 -4.40 -10.84
C MET A 1 7.32 -4.90 -9.90
N GLU A 2 7.80 -4.02 -9.05
CA GLU A 2 8.78 -4.36 -8.04
C GLU A 2 8.25 -3.98 -6.67
N ILE A 3 8.48 -4.84 -5.65
CA ILE A 3 8.05 -4.58 -4.28
C ILE A 3 9.31 -4.49 -3.43
N ARG A 4 9.45 -3.42 -2.65
CA ARG A 4 10.60 -3.25 -1.78
C ARG A 4 10.20 -2.56 -0.47
N ILE A 5 11.01 -2.77 0.54
CA ILE A 5 10.86 -2.11 1.85
C ILE A 5 12.10 -1.23 2.04
N ARG A 6 11.89 0.04 2.40
CA ARG A 6 12.99 0.93 2.70
C ARG A 6 12.67 1.80 3.91
N PRO A 7 13.70 2.19 4.69
CA PRO A 7 13.47 3.12 5.80
C PRO A 7 13.11 4.51 5.26
N VAL A 8 12.19 5.17 5.93
CA VAL A 8 11.81 6.54 5.59
C VAL A 8 12.79 7.49 6.26
N ARG A 9 13.35 8.41 5.47
CA ARG A 9 14.36 9.35 5.93
C ARG A 9 13.83 10.18 7.10
N CYS A 10 14.66 10.33 8.15
CA CYS A 10 14.34 11.13 9.33
C CYS A 10 13.06 10.68 10.05
N SER A 11 12.80 9.39 10.05
CA SER A 11 11.60 8.83 10.63
C SER A 11 11.86 7.42 11.12
N ASP A 12 11.00 6.92 12.02
CA ASP A 12 11.04 5.53 12.46
C ASP A 12 10.22 4.63 11.56
N LYS A 13 9.67 5.18 10.48
CA LYS A 13 8.78 4.43 9.60
C LYS A 13 9.53 3.71 8.51
N TYR A 14 8.88 2.70 7.96
CA TYR A 14 9.38 1.92 6.82
C TYR A 14 8.32 1.92 5.73
N ALA A 15 8.73 2.29 4.52
CA ALA A 15 7.83 2.32 3.39
C ALA A 15 7.86 0.97 2.68
N LEU A 16 6.68 0.39 2.49
CA LEU A 16 6.49 -0.75 1.61
C LEU A 16 6.06 -0.18 0.26
N GLU A 17 6.91 -0.27 -0.74
CA GLU A 17 6.71 0.38 -2.04
C GLU A 17 6.47 -0.63 -3.14
N LEU A 18 5.44 -0.37 -3.94
CA LEU A 18 5.12 -1.14 -5.13
C LEU A 18 5.35 -0.23 -6.34
N ASP A 19 6.45 -0.47 -7.06
CA ASP A 19 6.79 0.33 -8.24
C ASP A 19 6.09 -0.21 -9.47
N GLU A 20 5.65 0.71 -10.32
CA GLU A 20 4.99 0.36 -11.57
C GLU A 20 3.79 -0.57 -11.33
N PHE A 21 3.01 -0.24 -10.32
CA PHE A 21 1.82 -0.99 -9.94
C PHE A 21 0.58 -0.26 -10.46
N TRP A 22 -0.11 -0.89 -11.39
CA TRP A 22 -1.33 -0.31 -11.98
C TRP A 22 -2.48 -1.30 -11.79
N PRO A 23 -3.19 -1.23 -10.64
CA PRO A 23 -4.26 -2.17 -10.40
C PRO A 23 -5.46 -1.89 -11.29
N ARG A 24 -6.09 -2.97 -11.75
CA ARG A 24 -7.30 -2.86 -12.55
C ARG A 24 -8.42 -2.21 -11.73
N GLY A 25 -9.04 -1.17 -12.27
CA GLY A 25 -10.09 -0.44 -11.58
C GLY A 25 -9.60 0.67 -10.67
N GLY A 26 -8.27 0.88 -10.59
CA GLY A 26 -7.67 2.00 -9.86
C GLY A 26 -7.27 1.64 -8.43
N TYR A 27 -6.61 2.59 -7.78
CA TYR A 27 -6.02 2.37 -6.47
C TYR A 27 -7.05 2.25 -5.36
N VAL A 28 -8.12 3.01 -5.42
CA VAL A 28 -9.17 2.96 -4.40
C VAL A 28 -9.82 1.58 -4.37
N LYS A 29 -10.18 1.07 -5.55
CA LYS A 29 -10.80 -0.25 -5.64
C LYS A 29 -9.84 -1.33 -5.15
N PHE A 30 -8.58 -1.27 -5.58
CA PHE A 30 -7.57 -2.19 -5.10
C PHE A 30 -7.47 -2.14 -3.58
N LEU A 31 -7.35 -0.94 -3.03
CA LEU A 31 -7.13 -0.76 -1.59
C LEU A 31 -8.30 -1.28 -0.77
N LYS A 32 -9.53 -0.99 -1.19
CA LYS A 32 -10.72 -1.50 -0.51
C LYS A 32 -10.78 -3.02 -0.52
N ASN A 33 -10.53 -3.61 -1.67
CA ASN A 33 -10.57 -5.07 -1.82
C ASN A 33 -9.46 -5.74 -1.05
N PHE A 34 -8.27 -5.17 -1.10
CA PHE A 34 -7.12 -5.69 -0.36
C PHE A 34 -7.38 -5.65 1.15
N CYS A 35 -7.84 -4.50 1.66
CA CYS A 35 -8.15 -4.36 3.08
C CYS A 35 -9.22 -5.38 3.51
N HIS A 36 -10.26 -5.55 2.72
CA HIS A 36 -11.29 -6.53 3.03
C HIS A 36 -10.71 -7.94 3.10
N HIS A 37 -9.83 -8.27 2.16
CA HIS A 37 -9.21 -9.59 2.09
C HIS A 37 -8.35 -9.90 3.31
N ILE A 38 -7.60 -8.92 3.80
CA ILE A 38 -6.67 -9.14 4.93
C ILE A 38 -7.27 -8.78 6.29
N GLY A 39 -8.53 -8.38 6.33
CA GLY A 39 -9.17 -8.00 7.59
C GLY A 39 -8.76 -6.63 8.12
N ALA A 40 -8.25 -5.77 7.25
CA ALA A 40 -7.89 -4.39 7.60
C ALA A 40 -9.07 -3.45 7.31
N GLY A 41 -9.00 -2.24 7.86
CA GLY A 41 -10.02 -1.22 7.62
C GLY A 41 -9.58 -0.21 6.58
N PHE A 42 -10.41 0.03 5.58
CA PHE A 42 -10.19 1.15 4.67
C PHE A 42 -10.81 2.38 5.30
N LEU A 43 -10.03 3.46 5.43
CA LEU A 43 -10.51 4.66 6.10
C LEU A 43 -10.88 5.75 5.10
N ASP A 44 -9.94 6.15 4.24
CA ASP A 44 -10.20 7.19 3.25
C ASP A 44 -9.19 7.14 2.11
N TRP A 45 -9.50 7.91 1.07
CA TRP A 45 -8.58 8.12 -0.06
C TRP A 45 -8.96 9.42 -0.73
N GLN A 46 -7.95 10.25 -1.03
CA GLN A 46 -8.12 11.46 -1.81
C GLN A 46 -7.25 11.36 -3.05
N GLN A 47 -7.90 11.39 -4.20
CA GLN A 47 -7.21 11.36 -5.49
C GLN A 47 -7.03 12.78 -5.99
N ARG A 48 -5.80 13.09 -6.39
CA ARG A 48 -5.45 14.35 -7.03
C ARG A 48 -4.82 14.05 -8.38
N LEU A 49 -4.58 15.10 -9.16
CA LEU A 49 -3.86 14.93 -10.41
C LEU A 49 -2.41 14.57 -10.11
N GLY A 50 -1.99 13.38 -10.53
CA GLY A 50 -0.62 12.92 -10.36
C GLY A 50 -0.28 12.30 -9.02
N TYR A 51 -1.21 12.28 -8.04
CA TYR A 51 -0.96 11.60 -6.77
C TYR A 51 -2.26 11.29 -6.03
N GLY A 52 -2.15 10.41 -5.07
CA GLY A 52 -3.26 10.11 -4.18
C GLY A 52 -2.72 9.83 -2.78
N ILE A 53 -3.54 10.06 -1.78
CA ILE A 53 -3.18 9.79 -0.38
C ILE A 53 -4.40 9.28 0.37
N GLY A 54 -4.19 8.31 1.23
CA GLY A 54 -5.27 7.75 2.04
C GLY A 54 -4.76 7.10 3.29
N HIS A 55 -5.69 6.48 4.01
CA HIS A 55 -5.39 5.85 5.29
C HIS A 55 -6.10 4.52 5.38
N ILE A 56 -5.44 3.56 6.01
CA ILE A 56 -6.04 2.27 6.36
C ILE A 56 -5.75 1.98 7.82
N ASN A 57 -6.54 1.10 8.42
CA ASN A 57 -6.29 0.61 9.77
C ASN A 57 -5.81 -0.83 9.63
N PHE A 58 -4.56 -1.07 9.99
CA PHE A 58 -3.93 -2.39 9.91
C PHE A 58 -3.30 -2.72 11.26
N GLU A 59 -3.69 -3.86 11.82
CA GLU A 59 -3.19 -4.31 13.13
C GLU A 59 -3.43 -3.25 14.23
N SER A 60 -4.62 -2.65 14.21
CA SER A 60 -5.03 -1.60 15.16
C SER A 60 -4.19 -0.33 15.07
N GLN A 61 -3.51 -0.12 13.95
CA GLN A 61 -2.72 1.08 13.71
C GLN A 61 -3.13 1.73 12.40
N GLU A 62 -3.19 3.04 12.39
CA GLU A 62 -3.49 3.78 11.17
C GLU A 62 -2.22 3.95 10.35
N LEU A 63 -2.28 3.54 9.10
CA LEU A 63 -1.16 3.67 8.17
C LEU A 63 -1.53 4.64 7.07
N ILE A 64 -0.56 5.45 6.65
CA ILE A 64 -0.70 6.31 5.47
C ILE A 64 -0.39 5.48 4.24
N VAL A 65 -1.25 5.61 3.22
CA VAL A 65 -1.06 4.97 1.93
C VAL A 65 -1.02 6.07 0.88
N SER A 66 -0.10 5.98 -0.06
CA SER A 66 0.03 7.03 -1.07
C SER A 66 0.43 6.47 -2.43
N TRP A 67 0.16 7.27 -3.45
CA TRP A 67 0.58 6.98 -4.82
C TRP A 67 1.05 8.27 -5.47
N SER A 68 2.10 8.17 -6.29
CA SER A 68 2.54 9.28 -7.14
C SER A 68 2.96 8.73 -8.49
N ASP A 69 2.88 9.58 -9.53
CA ASP A 69 3.16 9.12 -10.89
C ASP A 69 4.58 9.44 -11.37
N PHE A 70 5.42 10.04 -10.55
CA PHE A 70 6.82 10.32 -10.88
C PHE A 70 7.74 10.02 -9.72
N PRO A 71 8.26 8.79 -9.63
CA PRO A 71 7.92 7.59 -10.42
C PRO A 71 6.58 7.00 -9.97
N ASP A 72 6.00 6.14 -10.80
CA ASP A 72 4.78 5.41 -10.42
C ASP A 72 5.09 4.51 -9.23
N THR A 73 4.73 4.96 -8.05
CA THR A 73 4.97 4.23 -6.82
C THR A 73 3.74 4.29 -5.93
N PHE A 74 3.29 3.11 -5.50
CA PHE A 74 2.23 2.97 -4.50
C PHE A 74 2.89 2.51 -3.22
N SER A 75 2.59 3.15 -2.09
CA SER A 75 3.38 2.94 -0.89
C SER A 75 2.51 2.90 0.36
N PHE A 76 2.88 2.00 1.29
CA PHE A 76 2.30 1.94 2.64
C PHE A 76 3.39 2.39 3.61
N ASP A 77 3.10 3.38 4.45
CA ASP A 77 4.02 3.81 5.49
C ASP A 77 3.76 2.97 6.74
N CYS A 78 4.66 2.04 7.01
CA CYS A 78 4.54 1.13 8.14
C CYS A 78 5.31 1.66 9.35
N ASN A 79 4.88 1.26 10.55
CA ASN A 79 5.45 1.77 11.79
C ASN A 79 6.71 1.03 12.22
N SER A 80 7.00 -0.11 11.60
CA SER A 80 8.20 -0.88 11.88
C SER A 80 8.56 -1.72 10.67
N GLN A 81 9.80 -2.21 10.63
CA GLN A 81 10.25 -3.11 9.58
C GLN A 81 9.47 -4.42 9.62
N ILE A 82 9.21 -4.94 10.81
CA ILE A 82 8.46 -6.19 10.97
C ILE A 82 7.04 -6.04 10.41
N GLN A 83 6.39 -4.91 10.69
CA GLN A 83 5.07 -4.64 10.14
C GLN A 83 5.11 -4.56 8.62
N ALA A 84 6.11 -3.89 8.07
CA ALA A 84 6.28 -3.80 6.62
C ALA A 84 6.47 -5.17 5.99
N GLU A 85 7.23 -6.05 6.62
CA GLU A 85 7.46 -7.41 6.12
C GLU A 85 6.18 -8.24 6.17
N ARG A 86 5.40 -8.13 7.24
CA ARG A 86 4.11 -8.83 7.32
C ARG A 86 3.16 -8.34 6.23
N LEU A 87 3.08 -7.03 6.05
CA LEU A 87 2.21 -6.45 5.02
C LEU A 87 2.66 -6.86 3.62
N ARG A 88 3.98 -6.93 3.40
CA ARG A 88 4.52 -7.40 2.13
C ARG A 88 4.07 -8.81 1.81
N HIS A 89 4.11 -9.72 2.79
CA HIS A 89 3.62 -11.08 2.57
C HIS A 89 2.14 -11.09 2.18
N LEU A 90 1.33 -10.27 2.85
CA LEU A 90 -0.09 -10.18 2.54
C LEU A 90 -0.33 -9.64 1.14
N VAL A 91 0.45 -8.63 0.73
CA VAL A 91 0.38 -8.08 -0.64
C VAL A 91 0.77 -9.15 -1.66
N ASP A 92 1.89 -9.85 -1.42
CA ASP A 92 2.35 -10.90 -2.33
C ASP A 92 1.29 -11.99 -2.49
N ASP A 93 0.71 -12.45 -1.39
CA ASP A 93 -0.32 -13.48 -1.42
C ASP A 93 -1.58 -13.00 -2.14
N TYR A 94 -1.99 -11.77 -1.87
CA TYR A 94 -3.18 -11.21 -2.51
C TYR A 94 -2.98 -11.10 -4.02
N LEU A 95 -1.84 -10.58 -4.45
CA LEU A 95 -1.55 -10.39 -5.87
C LEU A 95 -1.41 -11.74 -6.59
N ALA A 96 -0.83 -12.75 -5.92
CA ALA A 96 -0.71 -14.07 -6.49
C ALA A 96 -2.07 -14.75 -6.70
N GLY A 97 -3.00 -14.55 -5.76
CA GLY A 97 -4.33 -15.12 -5.85
C GLY A 97 -5.32 -14.33 -6.67
N HIS A 98 -5.05 -13.03 -6.87
CA HIS A 98 -5.91 -12.11 -7.61
C HIS A 98 -5.13 -11.55 -8.79
N ALA A 99 -4.64 -12.42 -9.61
CA ALA A 99 -3.81 -12.03 -10.73
C ALA A 99 -4.58 -11.07 -11.64
N PHE A 100 -3.96 -9.96 -11.93
CA PHE A 100 -4.53 -8.89 -12.74
C PHE A 100 -4.23 -9.15 -14.19
N HIS A 101 -4.94 -10.01 -14.70
CA HIS A 101 -4.69 -10.36 -16.09
C HIS A 101 -5.86 -9.96 -16.94
#